data_1d1289ab6fbfa2a01ee1b4d3828e51e8
#
_entry.id   1d1289ab6fbfa2a01ee1b4d3828e51e8
#
_cell.length_a   1.000
_cell.length_b   1.000
_cell.length_c   1.000
_cell.angle_alpha   90.00
_cell.angle_beta   90.00
_cell.angle_gamma   90.00
#
_symmetry.space_group_name_H-M   'P 1'
#
loop_
_entity.id
_entity.type
_entity.pdbx_description
1 polymer ?
#
loop_
_entity_poly.entity_id
_entity_poly.type
_entity_poly.pdbx_seq_one_letter_code
_entity_poly.pdbx_strand_id
1 'polypeptide(L)'
;MKKTSTRLADGRELIHYDLRDDVVRDAVDRRPLEPVATASEIREDRLLGDFVAIASHRNARTYHPPADQCPLCPSQGERLSEIPDSSYDVVVFENRFPSLAGGSGRCEVVCFTSDHDASFADLTPEQARLVLDAWTDRTAELSHLPSVAQVFCFENRGAEIGVTLGHPHGQIYGYPDVTPRTQLMLRSLGAHKAGTGRNLFDEIVADETEDGRRIVLDGEHWVAFVPYAAHWPYEIHLYPKQRVPDLLALDEAARAEFPEVYLELLRRFDRIFGPDEPPTPYISAWHQAPFAPLDSFGVERADFALHLELFTIRRTSGKLKFLAGSESGMSAFINDVPPEAAAARLREVASR
;
A
#
# COMPACT_ATOMS: atom_id res chain seq x y z
N MET A 1 -14.66 2.31 -15.81
CA MET A 1 -13.87 1.12 -15.39
C MET A 1 -14.69 -0.14 -15.65
N LYS A 2 -14.14 -1.08 -16.41
CA LYS A 2 -14.73 -2.41 -16.60
C LYS A 2 -14.02 -3.43 -15.69
N LYS A 3 -14.78 -4.20 -14.92
CA LYS A 3 -14.27 -5.29 -14.07
C LYS A 3 -14.64 -6.63 -14.70
N THR A 4 -13.66 -7.52 -14.87
CA THR A 4 -13.87 -8.88 -15.36
C THR A 4 -13.15 -9.87 -14.46
N SER A 5 -13.87 -10.82 -13.85
CA SER A 5 -13.30 -11.87 -13.01
C SER A 5 -13.22 -13.18 -13.77
N THR A 6 -12.08 -13.85 -13.69
CA THR A 6 -11.81 -15.19 -14.24
C THR A 6 -11.15 -16.07 -13.18
N ARG A 7 -10.86 -17.33 -13.53
CA ARG A 7 -10.12 -18.24 -12.64
C ARG A 7 -8.85 -18.74 -13.29
N LEU A 8 -7.79 -18.77 -12.50
CA LEU A 8 -6.52 -19.39 -12.85
C LEU A 8 -6.62 -20.92 -12.81
N ALA A 9 -5.65 -21.60 -13.41
CA ALA A 9 -5.61 -23.07 -13.49
C ALA A 9 -5.64 -23.76 -12.11
N ASP A 10 -5.11 -23.12 -11.09
CA ASP A 10 -5.09 -23.60 -9.70
C ASP A 10 -6.33 -23.18 -8.87
N GLY A 11 -7.33 -22.56 -9.52
CA GLY A 11 -8.60 -22.17 -8.92
C GLY A 11 -8.61 -20.78 -8.29
N ARG A 12 -7.45 -20.07 -8.19
CA ARG A 12 -7.39 -18.69 -7.69
C ARG A 12 -8.15 -17.74 -8.59
N GLU A 13 -8.72 -16.69 -8.00
CA GLU A 13 -9.39 -15.63 -8.74
C GLU A 13 -8.35 -14.69 -9.40
N LEU A 14 -8.63 -14.27 -10.63
CA LEU A 14 -7.93 -13.23 -11.37
C LEU A 14 -8.96 -12.20 -11.81
N ILE A 15 -8.76 -10.94 -11.44
CA ILE A 15 -9.65 -9.82 -11.72
C ILE A 15 -8.91 -8.80 -12.58
N HIS A 16 -9.48 -8.49 -13.74
CA HIS A 16 -9.03 -7.41 -14.60
C HIS A 16 -9.84 -6.15 -14.34
N TYR A 17 -9.18 -5.02 -14.28
CA TYR A 17 -9.77 -3.69 -14.30
C TYR A 17 -9.26 -3.00 -15.56
N ASP A 18 -10.16 -2.66 -16.45
CA ASP A 18 -9.86 -2.11 -17.77
C ASP A 18 -10.39 -0.68 -17.89
N LEU A 19 -9.58 0.20 -18.49
CA LEU A 19 -9.98 1.57 -18.85
C LEU A 19 -11.09 1.59 -19.89
N ARG A 20 -11.06 0.61 -20.82
CA ARG A 20 -11.97 0.50 -21.93
C ARG A 20 -13.03 -0.57 -21.68
N ASP A 21 -14.28 -0.26 -22.02
CA ASP A 21 -15.42 -1.18 -21.81
C ASP A 21 -15.52 -2.27 -22.89
N ASP A 22 -14.86 -2.09 -24.04
CA ASP A 22 -14.89 -3.04 -25.17
C ASP A 22 -13.86 -4.18 -25.07
N VAL A 23 -12.97 -4.16 -24.08
CA VAL A 23 -11.97 -5.22 -23.87
C VAL A 23 -12.66 -6.54 -23.52
N VAL A 24 -12.25 -7.64 -24.17
CA VAL A 24 -12.71 -9.00 -23.87
C VAL A 24 -11.59 -9.76 -23.17
N ARG A 25 -11.91 -10.40 -22.04
CA ARG A 25 -11.00 -11.21 -21.21
C ARG A 25 -11.47 -12.66 -21.26
N ASP A 26 -10.96 -13.41 -22.24
CA ASP A 26 -11.32 -14.83 -22.47
C ASP A 26 -10.09 -15.75 -22.48
N ALA A 27 -8.90 -15.23 -22.19
CA ALA A 27 -7.69 -16.01 -22.10
C ALA A 27 -7.76 -17.03 -20.95
N VAL A 28 -7.36 -18.26 -21.24
CA VAL A 28 -7.39 -19.38 -20.27
C VAL A 28 -5.98 -19.65 -19.76
N ASP A 29 -5.82 -19.76 -18.45
CA ASP A 29 -4.58 -20.21 -17.83
C ASP A 29 -4.33 -21.70 -18.14
N ARG A 30 -3.26 -21.98 -18.91
CA ARG A 30 -2.87 -23.31 -19.37
C ARG A 30 -1.72 -23.91 -18.60
N ARG A 31 -1.30 -23.26 -17.50
CA ARG A 31 -0.20 -23.79 -16.67
C ARG A 31 -0.63 -25.08 -15.99
N PRO A 32 0.24 -26.09 -15.91
CA PRO A 32 -0.03 -27.34 -15.21
C PRO A 32 0.15 -27.13 -13.69
N LEU A 33 -0.83 -26.49 -13.04
CA LEU A 33 -0.79 -26.16 -11.62
C LEU A 33 -1.76 -27.04 -10.82
N GLU A 34 -1.28 -27.53 -9.67
CA GLU A 34 -2.16 -28.13 -8.68
C GLU A 34 -2.95 -27.03 -7.93
N PRO A 35 -4.17 -27.33 -7.49
CA PRO A 35 -4.97 -26.42 -6.67
C PRO A 35 -4.19 -25.93 -5.45
N VAL A 36 -4.31 -24.64 -5.14
CA VAL A 36 -3.64 -24.06 -3.98
C VAL A 36 -4.33 -24.54 -2.71
N ALA A 37 -3.61 -25.28 -1.88
CA ALA A 37 -4.03 -25.79 -0.58
C ALA A 37 -3.12 -25.23 0.51
N THR A 38 -3.02 -23.90 0.62
CA THR A 38 -2.19 -23.24 1.65
C THR A 38 -3.05 -22.83 2.84
N ALA A 39 -2.55 -23.12 4.04
CA ALA A 39 -3.06 -22.60 5.29
C ALA A 39 -1.94 -21.83 5.99
N SER A 40 -2.27 -20.69 6.56
CA SER A 40 -1.40 -19.95 7.47
C SER A 40 -1.85 -20.23 8.90
N GLU A 41 -0.91 -20.42 9.80
CA GLU A 41 -1.18 -20.51 11.23
C GLU A 41 -0.97 -19.13 11.85
N ILE A 42 -1.97 -18.65 12.60
CA ILE A 42 -1.84 -17.44 13.41
C ILE A 42 -1.55 -17.85 14.84
N ARG A 43 -0.44 -17.34 15.39
CA ARG A 43 -0.05 -17.56 16.79
C ARG A 43 -0.10 -16.26 17.57
N GLU A 44 -0.73 -16.31 18.75
CA GLU A 44 -0.75 -15.19 19.70
C GLU A 44 0.57 -15.12 20.45
N ASP A 45 1.22 -13.94 20.46
CA ASP A 45 2.24 -13.60 21.43
C ASP A 45 1.55 -13.03 22.69
N ARG A 46 1.41 -13.88 23.70
CA ARG A 46 0.72 -13.52 24.94
C ARG A 46 1.45 -12.45 25.75
N LEU A 47 2.74 -12.23 25.50
CA LEU A 47 3.53 -11.20 26.19
C LEU A 47 3.28 -9.82 25.60
N LEU A 48 3.24 -9.73 24.26
CA LEU A 48 3.02 -8.48 23.53
C LEU A 48 1.54 -8.21 23.25
N GLY A 49 0.69 -9.25 23.30
CA GLY A 49 -0.73 -9.16 22.97
C GLY A 49 -0.96 -8.94 21.49
N ASP A 50 -0.06 -9.43 20.65
CA ASP A 50 -0.15 -9.36 19.19
C ASP A 50 -0.15 -10.76 18.55
N PHE A 51 -0.18 -10.82 17.22
CA PHE A 51 -0.29 -12.07 16.47
C PHE A 51 0.80 -12.18 15.42
N VAL A 52 1.33 -13.40 15.26
CA VAL A 52 2.34 -13.74 14.25
C VAL A 52 1.77 -14.76 13.27
N ALA A 53 1.82 -14.45 11.97
CA ALA A 53 1.47 -15.39 10.91
C ALA A 53 2.67 -16.30 10.58
N ILE A 54 2.49 -17.61 10.73
CA ILE A 54 3.48 -18.62 10.38
C ILE A 54 3.13 -19.19 8.99
N ALA A 55 3.96 -18.88 8.00
CA ALA A 55 3.73 -19.21 6.59
C ALA A 55 4.97 -19.90 5.99
N SER A 56 5.28 -21.13 6.42
CA SER A 56 6.50 -21.87 6.03
C SER A 56 6.61 -22.16 4.53
N HIS A 57 5.47 -22.30 3.82
CA HIS A 57 5.42 -22.51 2.38
C HIS A 57 6.01 -21.35 1.57
N ARG A 58 6.19 -20.16 2.16
CA ARG A 58 6.82 -19.00 1.50
C ARG A 58 8.32 -19.14 1.26
N ASN A 59 8.97 -20.10 1.86
CA ASN A 59 10.40 -20.37 1.61
C ASN A 59 10.68 -20.76 0.15
N ALA A 60 9.67 -21.26 -0.58
CA ALA A 60 9.77 -21.65 -1.99
C ALA A 60 9.38 -20.55 -2.99
N ARG A 61 9.16 -19.30 -2.53
CA ARG A 61 8.78 -18.19 -3.41
C ARG A 61 9.87 -17.83 -4.41
N THR A 62 9.44 -17.33 -5.59
CA THR A 62 10.33 -16.82 -6.63
C THR A 62 11.15 -15.63 -6.13
N TYR A 63 12.43 -15.59 -6.51
CA TYR A 63 13.36 -14.55 -6.07
C TYR A 63 14.18 -14.02 -7.25
N HIS A 64 13.98 -12.75 -7.61
CA HIS A 64 14.68 -12.04 -8.70
C HIS A 64 14.82 -12.83 -10.01
N PRO A 65 13.72 -13.29 -10.63
CA PRO A 65 13.80 -13.94 -11.92
C PRO A 65 14.26 -12.93 -12.97
N PRO A 66 14.92 -13.37 -14.06
CA PRO A 66 15.13 -12.53 -15.23
C PRO A 66 13.80 -11.95 -15.77
N ALA A 67 13.85 -10.79 -16.43
CA ALA A 67 12.64 -10.12 -16.93
C ALA A 67 11.81 -10.99 -17.87
N ASP A 68 12.48 -11.82 -18.70
CA ASP A 68 11.84 -12.77 -19.61
C ASP A 68 11.17 -13.97 -18.89
N GLN A 69 11.42 -14.15 -17.59
CA GLN A 69 10.81 -15.17 -16.74
C GLN A 69 9.92 -14.57 -15.64
N CYS A 70 9.62 -13.28 -15.72
CA CYS A 70 8.79 -12.60 -14.73
C CYS A 70 7.37 -13.19 -14.70
N PRO A 71 6.89 -13.65 -13.52
CA PRO A 71 5.56 -14.23 -13.40
C PRO A 71 4.43 -13.19 -13.48
N LEU A 72 4.73 -11.90 -13.37
CA LEU A 72 3.74 -10.82 -13.39
C LEU A 72 3.59 -10.16 -14.76
N CYS A 73 4.49 -10.46 -15.71
CA CYS A 73 4.33 -10.03 -17.10
C CYS A 73 3.19 -10.80 -17.77
N PRO A 74 2.51 -10.20 -18.77
CA PRO A 74 1.53 -10.91 -19.58
C PRO A 74 2.10 -12.19 -20.22
N SER A 75 1.26 -13.21 -20.39
CA SER A 75 1.64 -14.42 -21.14
C SER A 75 1.90 -14.10 -22.61
N GLN A 76 2.94 -14.70 -23.22
CA GLN A 76 3.30 -14.49 -24.61
C GLN A 76 3.78 -15.81 -25.26
N GLY A 77 3.05 -16.32 -26.23
CA GLY A 77 3.38 -17.56 -26.92
C GLY A 77 3.45 -18.76 -25.95
N GLU A 78 4.64 -19.38 -25.87
CA GLU A 78 4.92 -20.49 -24.96
C GLU A 78 5.23 -20.06 -23.52
N ARG A 79 5.51 -18.77 -23.29
CA ARG A 79 5.75 -18.23 -21.97
C ARG A 79 4.42 -17.98 -21.26
N LEU A 80 4.11 -18.83 -20.31
CA LEU A 80 2.93 -18.71 -19.45
C LEU A 80 3.30 -18.05 -18.11
N SER A 81 2.44 -17.17 -17.63
CA SER A 81 2.62 -16.42 -16.38
C SER A 81 1.36 -16.46 -15.51
N GLU A 82 1.33 -15.71 -14.40
CA GLU A 82 0.13 -15.53 -13.57
C GLU A 82 -1.01 -14.83 -14.32
N ILE A 83 -0.70 -14.15 -15.44
CA ILE A 83 -1.67 -13.38 -16.23
C ILE A 83 -1.76 -13.99 -17.63
N PRO A 84 -2.83 -14.76 -17.93
CA PRO A 84 -2.99 -15.47 -19.20
C PRO A 84 -3.11 -14.55 -20.42
N ASP A 85 -3.67 -13.36 -20.23
CA ASP A 85 -3.85 -12.37 -21.30
C ASP A 85 -2.50 -11.82 -21.80
N SER A 86 -2.48 -11.35 -23.06
CA SER A 86 -1.29 -10.76 -23.67
C SER A 86 -1.02 -9.30 -23.28
N SER A 87 -1.97 -8.64 -22.61
CA SER A 87 -1.85 -7.30 -22.05
C SER A 87 -2.92 -7.07 -20.99
N TYR A 88 -2.72 -6.08 -20.11
CA TYR A 88 -3.71 -5.63 -19.14
C TYR A 88 -3.45 -4.18 -18.74
N ASP A 89 -4.48 -3.50 -18.23
CA ASP A 89 -4.31 -2.19 -17.59
C ASP A 89 -3.97 -2.38 -16.11
N VAL A 90 -4.88 -2.95 -15.31
CA VAL A 90 -4.65 -3.34 -13.91
C VAL A 90 -5.21 -4.74 -13.69
N VAL A 91 -4.47 -5.59 -12.98
CA VAL A 91 -4.96 -6.91 -12.55
C VAL A 91 -4.76 -7.14 -11.07
N VAL A 92 -5.70 -7.86 -10.45
CA VAL A 92 -5.59 -8.32 -9.07
C VAL A 92 -5.84 -9.82 -9.04
N PHE A 93 -5.03 -10.54 -8.27
CA PHE A 93 -5.22 -11.99 -8.09
C PHE A 93 -4.74 -12.45 -6.72
N GLU A 94 -5.27 -13.57 -6.25
CA GLU A 94 -4.82 -14.19 -5.01
C GLU A 94 -3.33 -14.54 -5.08
N ASN A 95 -2.59 -14.16 -4.04
CA ASN A 95 -1.17 -14.48 -3.96
C ASN A 95 -0.99 -16.00 -3.91
N ARG A 96 -0.11 -16.54 -4.77
CA ARG A 96 0.22 -17.98 -4.81
C ARG A 96 0.94 -18.45 -3.54
N PHE A 97 1.69 -17.54 -2.89
CA PHE A 97 2.43 -17.81 -1.66
C PHE A 97 1.93 -16.86 -0.54
N PRO A 98 0.66 -16.97 -0.12
CA PRO A 98 0.05 -15.99 0.76
C PRO A 98 0.64 -16.06 2.18
N SER A 99 0.79 -14.92 2.84
CA SER A 99 1.10 -14.87 4.28
C SER A 99 -0.12 -15.21 5.13
N LEU A 100 -1.30 -14.85 4.62
CA LEU A 100 -2.61 -15.06 5.24
C LEU A 100 -3.49 -15.81 4.25
N ALA A 101 -4.15 -16.89 4.65
CA ALA A 101 -4.98 -17.70 3.78
C ALA A 101 -6.11 -18.41 4.55
N GLY A 102 -7.21 -18.72 3.86
CA GLY A 102 -8.37 -19.38 4.43
C GLY A 102 -9.01 -18.57 5.54
N GLY A 103 -9.22 -19.17 6.70
CA GLY A 103 -9.79 -18.51 7.88
C GLY A 103 -8.87 -17.49 8.54
N SER A 104 -7.61 -17.39 8.11
CA SER A 104 -6.59 -16.48 8.66
C SER A 104 -6.43 -15.20 7.83
N GLY A 105 -7.38 -14.85 6.98
CA GLY A 105 -7.35 -13.64 6.16
C GLY A 105 -7.10 -13.89 4.68
N ARG A 106 -6.67 -12.86 3.95
CA ARG A 106 -6.49 -12.86 2.50
C ARG A 106 -5.23 -12.10 2.09
N CYS A 107 -4.52 -12.58 1.07
CA CYS A 107 -3.44 -11.85 0.41
C CYS A 107 -3.67 -11.84 -1.10
N GLU A 108 -3.64 -10.64 -1.67
CA GLU A 108 -3.76 -10.43 -3.11
C GLU A 108 -2.54 -9.64 -3.63
N VAL A 109 -2.22 -9.86 -4.90
CA VAL A 109 -1.24 -9.08 -5.65
C VAL A 109 -2.00 -8.19 -6.61
N VAL A 110 -1.61 -6.93 -6.71
CA VAL A 110 -2.12 -5.97 -7.69
C VAL A 110 -0.98 -5.52 -8.61
N CYS A 111 -1.09 -5.78 -9.91
CA CYS A 111 -0.14 -5.28 -10.90
C CYS A 111 -0.72 -4.02 -11.54
N PHE A 112 0.07 -2.94 -11.54
CA PHE A 112 -0.37 -1.60 -11.92
C PHE A 112 -0.35 -1.33 -13.42
N THR A 113 0.41 -2.13 -14.17
CA THR A 113 0.59 -2.04 -15.62
C THR A 113 1.17 -3.34 -16.14
N SER A 114 0.98 -3.62 -17.41
CA SER A 114 1.63 -4.75 -18.13
C SER A 114 3.08 -4.45 -18.53
N ASP A 115 3.56 -3.21 -18.38
CA ASP A 115 4.94 -2.83 -18.67
C ASP A 115 5.85 -3.21 -17.49
N HIS A 116 6.83 -4.08 -17.78
CA HIS A 116 7.77 -4.60 -16.78
C HIS A 116 8.73 -3.54 -16.24
N ASP A 117 9.13 -2.62 -17.10
CA ASP A 117 10.20 -1.65 -16.84
C ASP A 117 9.67 -0.32 -16.28
N ALA A 118 8.36 -0.13 -16.26
CA ALA A 118 7.73 1.04 -15.66
C ALA A 118 7.77 1.02 -14.13
N SER A 119 7.45 2.13 -13.53
CA SER A 119 7.14 2.27 -12.10
C SER A 119 5.76 2.91 -11.93
N PHE A 120 5.24 2.98 -10.71
CA PHE A 120 3.98 3.69 -10.46
C PHE A 120 4.08 5.17 -10.88
N ALA A 121 5.26 5.80 -10.70
CA ALA A 121 5.50 7.20 -11.07
C ALA A 121 5.40 7.48 -12.58
N ASP A 122 5.51 6.42 -13.41
CA ASP A 122 5.43 6.52 -14.88
C ASP A 122 4.00 6.34 -15.43
N LEU A 123 3.05 5.97 -14.57
CA LEU A 123 1.65 5.81 -14.96
C LEU A 123 1.05 7.13 -15.42
N THR A 124 0.07 7.04 -16.32
CA THR A 124 -0.78 8.20 -16.62
C THR A 124 -1.75 8.47 -15.46
N PRO A 125 -2.30 9.68 -15.34
CA PRO A 125 -3.32 9.96 -14.32
C PRO A 125 -4.52 9.00 -14.41
N GLU A 126 -4.95 8.62 -15.61
CA GLU A 126 -6.05 7.69 -15.82
C GLU A 126 -5.71 6.27 -15.31
N GLN A 127 -4.46 5.80 -15.54
CA GLN A 127 -4.00 4.51 -15.00
C GLN A 127 -3.89 4.55 -13.47
N ALA A 128 -3.33 5.62 -12.90
CA ALA A 128 -3.23 5.79 -11.45
C ALA A 128 -4.63 5.87 -10.79
N ARG A 129 -5.61 6.51 -11.47
CA ARG A 129 -7.01 6.50 -11.03
C ARG A 129 -7.60 5.08 -11.09
N LEU A 130 -7.31 4.32 -12.13
CA LEU A 130 -7.77 2.93 -12.24
C LEU A 130 -7.22 2.05 -11.11
N VAL A 131 -5.97 2.27 -10.69
CA VAL A 131 -5.40 1.58 -9.52
C VAL A 131 -6.13 1.97 -8.24
N LEU A 132 -6.44 3.26 -8.03
CA LEU A 132 -7.23 3.71 -6.89
C LEU A 132 -8.62 3.06 -6.88
N ASP A 133 -9.26 2.96 -8.03
CA ASP A 133 -10.57 2.32 -8.18
C ASP A 133 -10.49 0.81 -7.88
N ALA A 134 -9.40 0.14 -8.32
CA ALA A 134 -9.14 -1.26 -7.99
C ALA A 134 -8.91 -1.47 -6.47
N TRP A 135 -8.10 -0.64 -5.80
CA TRP A 135 -7.93 -0.68 -4.34
C TRP A 135 -9.25 -0.46 -3.60
N THR A 136 -10.07 0.47 -4.09
CA THR A 136 -11.40 0.75 -3.52
C THR A 136 -12.34 -0.45 -3.66
N ASP A 137 -12.44 -1.02 -4.86
CA ASP A 137 -13.26 -2.21 -5.13
C ASP A 137 -12.81 -3.41 -4.27
N ARG A 138 -11.48 -3.65 -4.20
CA ARG A 138 -10.97 -4.73 -3.35
C ARG A 138 -11.19 -4.49 -1.87
N THR A 139 -11.09 -3.25 -1.40
CA THR A 139 -11.44 -2.89 -0.02
C THR A 139 -12.90 -3.23 0.28
N ALA A 140 -13.83 -2.90 -0.63
CA ALA A 140 -15.25 -3.25 -0.48
C ALA A 140 -15.46 -4.76 -0.39
N GLU A 141 -14.93 -5.51 -1.35
CA GLU A 141 -15.10 -6.96 -1.43
C GLU A 141 -14.48 -7.68 -0.21
N LEU A 142 -13.26 -7.33 0.15
CA LEU A 142 -12.56 -7.96 1.27
C LEU A 142 -13.21 -7.64 2.62
N SER A 143 -13.80 -6.45 2.78
CA SER A 143 -14.49 -6.06 4.00
C SER A 143 -15.71 -6.92 4.34
N HIS A 144 -16.28 -7.60 3.35
CA HIS A 144 -17.40 -8.51 3.54
C HIS A 144 -16.97 -9.94 3.93
N LEU A 145 -15.67 -10.25 3.88
CA LEU A 145 -15.18 -11.57 4.28
C LEU A 145 -15.17 -11.69 5.81
N PRO A 146 -15.79 -12.74 6.40
CA PRO A 146 -15.82 -12.92 7.86
C PRO A 146 -14.43 -13.05 8.49
N SER A 147 -13.43 -13.43 7.70
CA SER A 147 -12.03 -13.55 8.13
C SER A 147 -11.21 -12.27 7.97
N VAL A 148 -11.84 -11.12 7.71
CA VAL A 148 -11.14 -9.86 7.48
C VAL A 148 -11.67 -8.78 8.41
N ALA A 149 -10.83 -8.35 9.33
CA ALA A 149 -11.08 -7.24 10.24
C ALA A 149 -10.50 -5.92 9.74
N GLN A 150 -9.45 -5.97 8.93
CA GLN A 150 -8.77 -4.79 8.40
C GLN A 150 -8.22 -5.06 7.00
N VAL A 151 -8.37 -4.10 6.08
CA VAL A 151 -7.80 -4.14 4.73
C VAL A 151 -6.61 -3.17 4.65
N PHE A 152 -5.51 -3.63 4.07
CA PHE A 152 -4.27 -2.89 3.94
C PHE A 152 -3.72 -3.01 2.52
N CYS A 153 -3.77 -1.91 1.76
CA CYS A 153 -3.23 -1.82 0.40
C CYS A 153 -1.86 -1.16 0.47
N PHE A 154 -0.84 -1.80 -0.09
CA PHE A 154 0.53 -1.28 -0.02
C PHE A 154 1.37 -1.67 -1.23
N GLU A 155 2.39 -0.87 -1.49
CA GLU A 155 3.46 -1.14 -2.45
C GLU A 155 4.81 -1.12 -1.74
N ASN A 156 5.65 -2.09 -2.05
CA ASN A 156 7.08 -2.07 -1.77
C ASN A 156 7.83 -1.90 -3.08
N ARG A 157 8.68 -0.89 -3.21
CA ARG A 157 9.49 -0.66 -4.39
C ARG A 157 10.97 -0.66 -4.05
N GLY A 158 11.74 -1.44 -4.80
CA GLY A 158 13.19 -1.51 -4.66
C GLY A 158 13.68 -2.76 -3.93
N ALA A 159 14.81 -3.31 -4.41
CA ALA A 159 15.43 -4.50 -3.84
C ALA A 159 15.89 -4.28 -2.40
N GLU A 160 16.24 -3.06 -2.03
CA GLU A 160 16.72 -2.67 -0.69
C GLU A 160 15.63 -2.86 0.39
N ILE A 161 14.36 -2.85 0.00
CA ILE A 161 13.21 -3.11 0.89
C ILE A 161 12.79 -4.61 0.86
N GLY A 162 13.52 -5.44 0.09
CA GLY A 162 13.24 -6.87 -0.01
C GLY A 162 12.18 -7.23 -1.05
N VAL A 163 11.96 -6.36 -2.05
CA VAL A 163 11.15 -6.69 -3.23
C VAL A 163 11.84 -7.81 -4.00
N THR A 164 11.10 -8.86 -4.36
CA THR A 164 11.62 -10.05 -5.04
C THR A 164 11.24 -10.13 -6.52
N LEU A 165 10.35 -9.28 -6.99
CA LEU A 165 9.91 -9.19 -8.39
C LEU A 165 9.99 -7.73 -8.85
N GLY A 166 10.75 -7.44 -9.91
CA GLY A 166 10.97 -6.07 -10.40
C GLY A 166 9.75 -5.45 -11.09
N HIS A 167 8.82 -6.26 -11.60
CA HIS A 167 7.58 -5.77 -12.23
C HIS A 167 6.76 -4.90 -11.26
N PRO A 168 6.23 -3.73 -11.67
CA PRO A 168 5.52 -2.83 -10.76
C PRO A 168 4.24 -3.46 -10.22
N HIS A 169 4.21 -3.71 -8.91
CA HIS A 169 3.09 -4.34 -8.24
C HIS A 169 2.99 -3.91 -6.78
N GLY A 170 1.78 -3.96 -6.27
CA GLY A 170 1.49 -3.85 -4.86
C GLY A 170 0.83 -5.11 -4.31
N GLN A 171 0.43 -5.04 -3.07
CA GLN A 171 -0.27 -6.11 -2.38
C GLN A 171 -1.49 -5.55 -1.63
N ILE A 172 -2.49 -6.39 -1.44
CA ILE A 172 -3.66 -6.08 -0.66
C ILE A 172 -3.82 -7.21 0.37
N TYR A 173 -3.72 -6.86 1.65
CA TYR A 173 -3.88 -7.81 2.75
C TYR A 173 -5.20 -7.56 3.47
N GLY A 174 -6.00 -8.61 3.62
CA GLY A 174 -7.10 -8.67 4.56
C GLY A 174 -6.63 -9.36 5.84
N TYR A 175 -6.38 -8.59 6.89
CA TYR A 175 -5.98 -9.12 8.19
C TYR A 175 -7.18 -9.63 8.98
N PRO A 176 -7.07 -10.76 9.70
CA PRO A 176 -8.16 -11.29 10.53
C PRO A 176 -8.39 -10.49 11.81
N ASP A 177 -7.41 -9.67 12.20
CA ASP A 177 -7.42 -8.86 13.40
C ASP A 177 -6.98 -7.43 13.10
N VAL A 178 -7.28 -6.49 14.02
CA VAL A 178 -6.75 -5.13 13.95
C VAL A 178 -5.24 -5.17 14.23
N THR A 179 -4.44 -4.68 13.30
CA THR A 179 -2.98 -4.75 13.39
C THR A 179 -2.43 -3.93 14.57
N PRO A 180 -1.26 -4.29 15.14
CA PRO A 180 -0.68 -3.59 16.30
C PRO A 180 -0.53 -2.07 16.11
N ARG A 181 -0.08 -1.62 14.92
CA ARG A 181 0.06 -0.20 14.61
C ARG A 181 -1.28 0.52 14.62
N THR A 182 -2.30 -0.06 14.01
CA THR A 182 -3.66 0.49 14.00
C THR A 182 -4.27 0.52 15.40
N GLN A 183 -4.03 -0.51 16.24
CA GLN A 183 -4.45 -0.48 17.64
C GLN A 183 -3.83 0.68 18.42
N LEU A 184 -2.54 1.01 18.19
CA LEU A 184 -1.89 2.18 18.81
C LEU A 184 -2.55 3.48 18.35
N MET A 185 -2.83 3.65 17.03
CA MET A 185 -3.55 4.82 16.51
C MET A 185 -4.92 4.95 17.16
N LEU A 186 -5.70 3.87 17.26
CA LEU A 186 -7.03 3.87 17.85
C LEU A 186 -7.01 4.19 19.35
N ARG A 187 -6.04 3.66 20.11
CA ARG A 187 -5.87 3.99 21.54
C ARG A 187 -5.55 5.47 21.72
N SER A 188 -4.65 6.04 20.92
CA SER A 188 -4.29 7.45 20.98
C SER A 188 -5.48 8.34 20.63
N LEU A 189 -6.21 7.98 19.57
CA LEU A 189 -7.42 8.67 19.12
C LEU A 189 -8.50 8.66 20.22
N GLY A 190 -8.78 7.49 20.80
CA GLY A 190 -9.78 7.34 21.86
C GLY A 190 -9.43 8.11 23.13
N ALA A 191 -8.17 8.02 23.57
CA ALA A 191 -7.68 8.77 24.75
C ALA A 191 -7.78 10.29 24.51
N HIS A 192 -7.41 10.77 23.34
CA HIS A 192 -7.49 12.17 22.98
C HIS A 192 -8.94 12.67 22.94
N LYS A 193 -9.84 11.92 22.27
CA LYS A 193 -11.27 12.23 22.19
C LYS A 193 -11.91 12.26 23.58
N ALA A 194 -11.59 11.31 24.45
CA ALA A 194 -12.09 11.28 25.82
C ALA A 194 -11.61 12.47 26.66
N GLY A 195 -10.35 12.92 26.46
CA GLY A 195 -9.78 14.05 27.21
C GLY A 195 -10.16 15.42 26.68
N THR A 196 -10.37 15.59 25.38
CA THR A 196 -10.57 16.91 24.73
C THR A 196 -11.92 17.09 24.06
N GLY A 197 -12.64 16.02 23.76
CA GLY A 197 -13.84 16.02 22.93
C GLY A 197 -13.56 16.24 21.43
N ARG A 198 -12.28 16.30 21.01
CA ARG A 198 -11.88 16.60 19.64
C ARG A 198 -11.26 15.36 18.97
N ASN A 199 -11.17 15.39 17.64
CA ASN A 199 -10.58 14.32 16.87
C ASN A 199 -9.07 14.55 16.71
N LEU A 200 -8.23 13.57 17.07
CA LEU A 200 -6.78 13.67 17.04
C LEU A 200 -6.23 13.84 15.61
N PHE A 201 -6.80 13.16 14.62
CA PHE A 201 -6.35 13.31 13.23
C PHE A 201 -6.62 14.70 12.68
N ASP A 202 -7.82 15.25 12.97
CA ASP A 202 -8.17 16.61 12.55
C ASP A 202 -7.20 17.64 13.16
N GLU A 203 -6.81 17.47 14.43
CA GLU A 203 -5.84 18.34 15.09
C GLU A 203 -4.45 18.21 14.48
N ILE A 204 -3.95 16.98 14.23
CA ILE A 204 -2.65 16.77 13.60
C ILE A 204 -2.59 17.48 12.24
N VAL A 205 -3.61 17.29 11.39
CA VAL A 205 -3.64 17.93 10.08
C VAL A 205 -3.72 19.46 10.20
N ALA A 206 -4.51 19.98 11.15
CA ALA A 206 -4.63 21.42 11.41
C ALA A 206 -3.28 22.01 11.89
N ASP A 207 -2.61 21.37 12.87
CA ASP A 207 -1.34 21.81 13.41
C ASP A 207 -0.25 21.85 12.32
N GLU A 208 -0.17 20.82 11.45
CA GLU A 208 0.79 20.77 10.36
C GLU A 208 0.50 21.84 9.30
N THR A 209 -0.78 22.11 9.03
CA THR A 209 -1.20 23.14 8.07
C THR A 209 -0.91 24.54 8.61
N GLU A 210 -1.16 24.80 9.91
CA GLU A 210 -0.88 26.08 10.56
C GLU A 210 0.62 26.36 10.65
N ASP A 211 1.43 25.37 11.04
CA ASP A 211 2.91 25.48 11.08
C ASP A 211 3.49 25.70 9.65
N GLY A 212 3.01 24.98 8.66
CA GLY A 212 3.39 25.07 7.24
C GLY A 212 4.80 24.62 6.90
N ARG A 213 5.73 24.52 7.86
CA ARG A 213 7.15 24.19 7.60
C ARG A 213 7.33 22.80 7.00
N ARG A 214 6.49 21.84 7.38
CA ARG A 214 6.55 20.44 6.96
C ARG A 214 5.60 20.09 5.82
N ILE A 215 4.78 21.05 5.35
CA ILE A 215 3.93 20.84 4.17
C ILE A 215 4.82 20.63 2.94
N VAL A 216 4.54 19.53 2.22
CA VAL A 216 5.21 19.13 0.98
C VAL A 216 4.38 19.51 -0.24
N LEU A 217 3.06 19.26 -0.18
CA LEU A 217 2.11 19.58 -1.22
C LEU A 217 0.76 19.91 -0.57
N ASP A 218 0.13 20.99 -1.05
CA ASP A 218 -1.19 21.43 -0.62
C ASP A 218 -2.09 21.59 -1.86
N GLY A 219 -2.89 20.54 -2.15
CA GLY A 219 -3.84 20.49 -3.25
C GLY A 219 -5.19 21.07 -2.86
N GLU A 220 -6.20 20.89 -3.72
CA GLU A 220 -7.57 21.31 -3.43
C GLU A 220 -8.24 20.37 -2.41
N HIS A 221 -8.10 19.06 -2.61
CA HIS A 221 -8.72 18.01 -1.79
C HIS A 221 -7.74 17.20 -0.96
N TRP A 222 -6.44 17.34 -1.19
CA TRP A 222 -5.38 16.59 -0.50
C TRP A 222 -4.32 17.50 0.10
N VAL A 223 -3.77 17.07 1.23
CA VAL A 223 -2.59 17.70 1.85
C VAL A 223 -1.56 16.62 2.15
N ALA A 224 -0.29 16.91 1.80
CA ALA A 224 0.85 16.04 2.07
C ALA A 224 1.88 16.77 2.91
N PHE A 225 2.34 16.16 3.99
CA PHE A 225 3.35 16.72 4.89
C PHE A 225 4.31 15.64 5.41
N VAL A 226 5.49 16.05 5.81
CA VAL A 226 6.39 15.24 6.65
C VAL A 226 5.91 15.35 8.08
N PRO A 227 5.52 14.26 8.77
CA PRO A 227 4.97 14.37 10.12
C PRO A 227 6.00 14.91 11.11
N TYR A 228 5.54 15.66 12.14
CA TYR A 228 6.38 16.22 13.20
C TYR A 228 7.33 15.17 13.82
N ALA A 229 6.83 13.97 14.07
CA ALA A 229 7.59 12.85 14.61
C ALA A 229 7.85 11.77 13.55
N ALA A 230 8.44 12.15 12.40
CA ALA A 230 8.76 11.22 11.33
C ALA A 230 9.69 10.10 11.81
N HIS A 231 9.34 8.85 11.53
CA HIS A 231 10.12 7.67 11.87
C HIS A 231 11.21 7.36 10.85
N TRP A 232 10.98 7.77 9.60
CA TRP A 232 11.85 7.47 8.47
C TRP A 232 12.52 8.71 7.90
N PRO A 233 13.67 8.57 7.21
CA PRO A 233 14.45 9.71 6.70
C PRO A 233 13.66 10.68 5.83
N TYR A 234 12.83 10.12 4.96
CA TYR A 234 11.87 10.88 4.15
C TYR A 234 10.55 10.13 4.26
N GLU A 235 9.65 10.67 5.07
CA GLU A 235 8.33 10.12 5.34
C GLU A 235 7.30 11.19 5.00
N ILE A 236 6.30 10.83 4.21
CA ILE A 236 5.17 11.69 3.86
C ILE A 236 3.90 11.03 4.33
N HIS A 237 3.04 11.80 4.98
CA HIS A 237 1.66 11.45 5.19
C HIS A 237 0.78 12.25 4.23
N LEU A 238 -0.07 11.58 3.46
CA LEU A 238 -1.02 12.18 2.53
C LEU A 238 -2.44 11.96 3.04
N TYR A 239 -3.14 13.04 3.39
CA TYR A 239 -4.50 13.03 3.88
C TYR A 239 -5.47 13.68 2.89
N PRO A 240 -6.68 13.12 2.70
CA PRO A 240 -7.76 13.91 2.15
C PRO A 240 -8.12 15.02 3.14
N LYS A 241 -8.35 16.24 2.67
CA LYS A 241 -8.70 17.40 3.52
C LYS A 241 -10.03 17.21 4.24
N GLN A 242 -10.97 16.50 3.59
CA GLN A 242 -12.17 16.01 4.24
C GLN A 242 -11.87 14.65 4.88
N ARG A 243 -11.94 14.57 6.21
CA ARG A 243 -11.73 13.30 6.91
C ARG A 243 -12.77 12.27 6.50
N VAL A 244 -12.29 11.12 6.03
CA VAL A 244 -13.09 9.94 5.69
C VAL A 244 -12.40 8.70 6.29
N PRO A 245 -13.14 7.63 6.66
CA PRO A 245 -12.55 6.48 7.34
C PRO A 245 -11.75 5.54 6.42
N ASP A 246 -12.08 5.50 5.14
CA ASP A 246 -11.54 4.54 4.19
C ASP A 246 -11.70 5.01 2.73
N LEU A 247 -11.16 4.22 1.79
CA LEU A 247 -11.23 4.48 0.36
C LEU A 247 -12.66 4.50 -0.19
N LEU A 248 -13.61 3.79 0.45
CA LEU A 248 -15.01 3.73 0.00
C LEU A 248 -15.72 5.07 0.18
N ALA A 249 -15.32 5.82 1.21
CA ALA A 249 -15.93 7.10 1.58
C ALA A 249 -15.32 8.32 0.88
N LEU A 250 -14.27 8.14 0.05
CA LEU A 250 -13.72 9.23 -0.77
C LEU A 250 -14.78 9.71 -1.78
N ASP A 251 -14.97 11.01 -1.85
CA ASP A 251 -15.81 11.63 -2.87
C ASP A 251 -15.11 11.66 -4.24
N GLU A 252 -15.86 12.00 -5.29
CA GLU A 252 -15.34 11.97 -6.66
C GLU A 252 -14.29 13.06 -6.90
N ALA A 253 -14.36 14.19 -6.22
CA ALA A 253 -13.40 15.28 -6.38
C ALA A 253 -12.03 14.88 -5.81
N ALA A 254 -12.00 14.31 -4.61
CA ALA A 254 -10.78 13.77 -4.02
C ALA A 254 -10.20 12.62 -4.85
N ARG A 255 -11.05 11.73 -5.39
CA ARG A 255 -10.62 10.64 -6.28
C ARG A 255 -10.03 11.16 -7.59
N ALA A 256 -10.56 12.26 -8.14
CA ALA A 256 -10.09 12.85 -9.38
C ALA A 256 -8.73 13.54 -9.22
N GLU A 257 -8.46 14.18 -8.09
CA GLU A 257 -7.18 14.86 -7.81
C GLU A 257 -6.07 13.89 -7.37
N PHE A 258 -6.41 12.79 -6.71
CA PHE A 258 -5.42 11.85 -6.15
C PHE A 258 -4.31 11.44 -7.13
N PRO A 259 -4.59 11.07 -8.40
CA PRO A 259 -3.55 10.67 -9.34
C PRO A 259 -2.45 11.72 -9.52
N GLU A 260 -2.82 12.98 -9.72
CA GLU A 260 -1.85 14.06 -9.93
C GLU A 260 -1.00 14.29 -8.69
N VAL A 261 -1.63 14.32 -7.51
CA VAL A 261 -0.95 14.49 -6.23
C VAL A 261 0.01 13.33 -5.95
N TYR A 262 -0.47 12.10 -6.08
CA TYR A 262 0.34 10.92 -5.73
C TYR A 262 1.50 10.69 -6.71
N LEU A 263 1.26 10.83 -8.02
CA LEU A 263 2.32 10.75 -9.03
C LEU A 263 3.39 11.81 -8.81
N GLU A 264 3.01 13.03 -8.44
CA GLU A 264 3.98 14.09 -8.12
C GLU A 264 4.82 13.74 -6.88
N LEU A 265 4.22 13.18 -5.81
CA LEU A 265 4.97 12.75 -4.64
C LEU A 265 5.98 11.65 -4.99
N LEU A 266 5.62 10.67 -5.80
CA LEU A 266 6.52 9.61 -6.25
C LEU A 266 7.66 10.16 -7.12
N ARG A 267 7.38 11.10 -8.01
CA ARG A 267 8.40 11.77 -8.83
C ARG A 267 9.37 12.61 -7.98
N ARG A 268 8.89 13.22 -6.89
CA ARG A 268 9.78 13.89 -5.91
C ARG A 268 10.67 12.89 -5.22
N PHE A 269 10.14 11.73 -4.82
CA PHE A 269 10.93 10.64 -4.23
C PHE A 269 12.08 10.21 -5.14
N ASP A 270 11.84 10.05 -6.44
CA ASP A 270 12.87 9.67 -7.40
C ASP A 270 13.98 10.72 -7.57
N ARG A 271 13.70 11.97 -7.18
CA ARG A 271 14.65 13.09 -7.32
C ARG A 271 15.34 13.49 -6.02
N ILE A 272 14.99 12.91 -4.87
CA ILE A 272 15.53 13.29 -3.56
C ILE A 272 17.06 13.32 -3.58
N PHE A 273 17.69 12.29 -4.15
CA PHE A 273 19.15 12.11 -4.11
C PHE A 273 19.89 12.60 -5.37
N GLY A 274 19.17 13.10 -6.35
CA GLY A 274 19.72 13.66 -7.59
C GLY A 274 19.48 12.80 -8.82
N PRO A 275 19.76 13.34 -10.02
CA PRO A 275 19.42 12.69 -11.29
C PRO A 275 20.29 11.47 -11.63
N ASP A 276 21.47 11.35 -11.04
CA ASP A 276 22.42 10.26 -11.30
C ASP A 276 22.22 9.06 -10.35
N GLU A 277 21.29 9.18 -9.40
CA GLU A 277 20.97 8.12 -8.45
C GLU A 277 19.86 7.21 -8.99
N PRO A 278 19.91 5.91 -8.64
CA PRO A 278 18.82 5.01 -9.00
C PRO A 278 17.52 5.43 -8.30
N PRO A 279 16.35 5.06 -8.87
CA PRO A 279 15.05 5.32 -8.26
C PRO A 279 15.03 5.01 -6.76
N THR A 280 14.40 5.90 -5.98
CA THR A 280 14.38 5.76 -4.52
C THR A 280 13.50 4.57 -4.11
N PRO A 281 14.05 3.62 -3.33
CA PRO A 281 13.22 2.54 -2.76
C PRO A 281 12.23 3.14 -1.77
N TYR A 282 10.98 2.67 -1.77
CA TYR A 282 9.96 3.15 -0.85
C TYR A 282 8.97 2.07 -0.43
N ILE A 283 8.31 2.32 0.68
CA ILE A 283 7.05 1.69 1.05
C ILE A 283 5.96 2.76 0.97
N SER A 284 4.87 2.43 0.29
CA SER A 284 3.66 3.24 0.23
C SER A 284 2.48 2.41 0.70
N ALA A 285 1.70 2.92 1.65
CA ALA A 285 0.66 2.13 2.29
C ALA A 285 -0.55 2.97 2.71
N TRP A 286 -1.76 2.45 2.43
CA TRP A 286 -3.01 3.01 2.88
C TRP A 286 -3.37 2.55 4.28
N HIS A 287 -3.56 3.49 5.18
CA HIS A 287 -4.14 3.28 6.51
C HIS A 287 -5.62 3.62 6.49
N GLN A 288 -6.45 2.62 6.76
CA GLN A 288 -7.90 2.68 6.73
C GLN A 288 -8.50 2.25 8.07
N ALA A 289 -9.67 2.76 8.41
CA ALA A 289 -10.42 2.30 9.58
C ALA A 289 -10.68 0.78 9.49
N PRO A 290 -10.42 0.00 10.53
CA PRO A 290 -10.79 -1.41 10.58
C PRO A 290 -12.29 -1.61 10.37
N PHE A 291 -12.68 -2.77 9.83
CA PHE A 291 -14.08 -3.19 9.69
C PHE A 291 -14.59 -3.93 10.94
N ALA A 292 -13.69 -4.30 11.84
CA ALA A 292 -14.04 -4.84 13.16
C ALA A 292 -14.67 -3.75 14.08
N PRO A 293 -15.44 -4.14 15.10
CA PRO A 293 -15.95 -3.22 16.12
C PRO A 293 -14.84 -2.47 16.85
N LEU A 294 -15.03 -1.17 17.09
CA LEU A 294 -14.04 -0.28 17.71
C LEU A 294 -14.44 0.20 19.12
N ASP A 295 -15.52 -0.36 19.69
CA ASP A 295 -16.09 0.03 21.00
C ASP A 295 -15.05 -0.01 22.13
N SER A 296 -14.13 -0.98 22.09
CA SER A 296 -13.05 -1.14 23.08
C SER A 296 -12.06 0.03 23.10
N PHE A 297 -12.00 0.81 22.03
CA PHE A 297 -11.17 2.01 21.91
C PHE A 297 -11.96 3.31 22.20
N GLY A 298 -13.28 3.23 22.40
CA GLY A 298 -14.14 4.40 22.63
C GLY A 298 -14.29 5.30 21.39
N VAL A 299 -14.17 4.75 20.20
CA VAL A 299 -14.25 5.47 18.92
C VAL A 299 -15.13 4.73 17.92
N GLU A 300 -15.61 5.45 16.92
CA GLU A 300 -16.34 4.91 15.78
C GLU A 300 -15.44 4.89 14.53
N ARG A 301 -15.81 4.12 13.50
CA ARG A 301 -15.08 4.11 12.22
C ARG A 301 -14.93 5.51 11.62
N ALA A 302 -15.95 6.34 11.72
CA ALA A 302 -15.96 7.72 11.25
C ALA A 302 -14.96 8.65 11.98
N ASP A 303 -14.45 8.24 13.13
CA ASP A 303 -13.39 8.98 13.83
C ASP A 303 -12.00 8.75 13.24
N PHE A 304 -11.78 7.65 12.54
CA PHE A 304 -10.51 7.37 11.89
C PHE A 304 -10.34 8.22 10.62
N ALA A 305 -9.11 8.61 10.32
CA ALA A 305 -8.79 9.30 9.08
C ALA A 305 -8.02 8.38 8.13
N LEU A 306 -8.60 8.13 6.95
CA LEU A 306 -7.86 7.57 5.82
C LEU A 306 -6.62 8.39 5.54
N HIS A 307 -5.47 7.75 5.41
CA HIS A 307 -4.25 8.40 4.94
C HIS A 307 -3.32 7.40 4.27
N LEU A 308 -2.44 7.93 3.43
CA LEU A 308 -1.37 7.15 2.83
C LEU A 308 -0.05 7.57 3.47
N GLU A 309 0.73 6.60 3.93
CA GLU A 309 2.11 6.81 4.34
C GLU A 309 3.05 6.38 3.22
N LEU A 310 3.97 7.26 2.84
CA LEU A 310 5.01 7.02 1.85
C LEU A 310 6.36 7.32 2.47
N PHE A 311 7.26 6.34 2.53
CA PHE A 311 8.57 6.54 3.15
C PHE A 311 9.67 5.71 2.51
N THR A 312 10.92 6.16 2.68
CA THR A 312 12.10 5.43 2.23
C THR A 312 13.03 5.07 3.39
N ILE A 313 13.75 3.97 3.23
CA ILE A 313 14.86 3.60 4.12
C ILE A 313 16.19 4.24 3.71
N ARG A 314 16.27 4.91 2.56
CA ARG A 314 17.51 5.58 2.09
C ARG A 314 17.67 6.93 2.79
N ARG A 315 18.79 7.12 3.51
CA ARG A 315 19.11 8.37 4.26
C ARG A 315 19.83 9.40 3.40
N THR A 316 20.78 8.91 2.64
CA THR A 316 21.58 9.68 1.67
C THR A 316 21.87 8.79 0.48
N SER A 317 22.46 9.33 -0.59
CA SER A 317 23.02 8.53 -1.67
C SER A 317 23.84 7.36 -1.12
N GLY A 318 23.44 6.13 -1.48
CA GLY A 318 24.15 4.90 -1.10
C GLY A 318 24.11 4.50 0.40
N LYS A 319 23.35 5.20 1.28
CA LYS A 319 23.24 4.83 2.70
C LYS A 319 21.80 4.55 3.11
N LEU A 320 21.58 3.35 3.66
CA LEU A 320 20.27 2.90 4.13
C LEU A 320 20.15 3.07 5.65
N LYS A 321 18.91 3.33 6.11
CA LYS A 321 18.51 3.17 7.50
C LYS A 321 18.02 1.75 7.69
N PHE A 322 18.80 0.94 8.37
CA PHE A 322 18.35 -0.37 8.81
C PHE A 322 17.64 -0.25 10.16
N LEU A 323 16.58 -1.02 10.37
CA LEU A 323 16.02 -1.21 11.69
C LEU A 323 16.98 -2.06 12.50
N ALA A 324 17.61 -1.44 13.49
CA ALA A 324 18.58 -2.07 14.37
C ALA A 324 17.95 -2.42 15.74
N GLY A 325 18.76 -2.60 16.78
CA GLY A 325 18.31 -3.05 18.08
C GLY A 325 17.26 -2.17 18.74
N SER A 326 17.36 -0.84 18.60
CA SER A 326 16.39 0.11 19.15
C SER A 326 15.03 -0.03 18.50
N GLU A 327 14.98 0.03 17.17
CA GLU A 327 13.74 -0.04 16.42
C GLU A 327 13.14 -1.45 16.42
N SER A 328 13.95 -2.47 16.09
CA SER A 328 13.47 -3.85 15.98
C SER A 328 13.18 -4.50 17.32
N GLY A 329 13.96 -4.18 18.37
CA GLY A 329 13.82 -4.81 19.69
C GLY A 329 12.90 -4.05 20.64
N MET A 330 12.81 -2.73 20.53
CA MET A 330 12.08 -1.87 21.47
C MET A 330 11.05 -0.96 20.79
N SER A 331 10.90 -1.04 19.46
CA SER A 331 10.02 -0.16 18.67
C SER A 331 10.30 1.34 18.92
N ALA A 332 11.53 1.68 19.33
CA ALA A 332 12.00 3.04 19.59
C ALA A 332 12.77 3.56 18.37
N PHE A 333 12.12 4.35 17.54
CA PHE A 333 12.68 4.86 16.29
C PHE A 333 13.66 6.01 16.53
N ILE A 334 14.72 6.03 15.73
CA ILE A 334 15.71 7.10 15.68
C ILE A 334 15.78 7.59 14.23
N ASN A 335 15.46 8.86 13.98
CA ASN A 335 15.54 9.45 12.65
C ASN A 335 16.72 10.42 12.55
N ASP A 336 17.57 10.22 11.53
CA ASP A 336 18.77 11.04 11.30
C ASP A 336 18.48 12.28 10.43
N VAL A 337 17.30 12.40 9.84
CA VAL A 337 16.90 13.51 8.97
C VAL A 337 15.81 14.33 9.65
N PRO A 338 16.07 15.62 9.97
CA PRO A 338 15.04 16.48 10.55
C PRO A 338 13.83 16.61 9.61
N PRO A 339 12.59 16.49 10.12
CA PRO A 339 11.38 16.55 9.30
C PRO A 339 11.25 17.80 8.43
N GLU A 340 11.63 18.96 8.97
CA GLU A 340 11.61 20.25 8.24
C GLU A 340 12.62 20.25 7.07
N ALA A 341 13.78 19.63 7.25
CA ALA A 341 14.78 19.50 6.19
C ALA A 341 14.32 18.52 5.10
N ALA A 342 13.68 17.41 5.49
CA ALA A 342 13.07 16.46 4.56
C ALA A 342 11.98 17.14 3.72
N ALA A 343 11.09 17.89 4.35
CA ALA A 343 10.02 18.63 3.66
C ALA A 343 10.58 19.71 2.72
N ALA A 344 11.59 20.45 3.15
CA ALA A 344 12.26 21.45 2.31
C ALA A 344 12.87 20.81 1.06
N ARG A 345 13.57 19.66 1.22
CA ARG A 345 14.14 18.92 0.10
C ARG A 345 13.08 18.41 -0.86
N LEU A 346 11.97 17.84 -0.35
CA LEU A 346 10.86 17.36 -1.16
C LEU A 346 10.17 18.49 -1.95
N ARG A 347 10.12 19.72 -1.41
CA ARG A 347 9.65 20.89 -2.17
C ARG A 347 10.63 21.35 -3.23
N GLU A 348 11.94 21.33 -2.94
CA GLU A 348 13.00 21.73 -3.89
C GLU A 348 13.00 20.87 -5.16
N VAL A 349 12.70 19.58 -5.04
CA VAL A 349 12.68 18.62 -6.15
C VAL A 349 11.32 18.46 -6.83
N ALA A 350 10.37 19.36 -6.59
CA ALA A 350 9.08 19.37 -7.24
C ALA A 350 9.18 19.39 -8.77
N SER A 351 8.19 18.81 -9.46
CA SER A 351 8.04 18.97 -10.90
C SER A 351 7.81 20.45 -11.23
N ARG A 352 8.41 20.94 -12.30
CA ARG A 352 8.23 22.33 -12.76
C ARG A 352 6.97 22.46 -13.58
#